data_f1216b151ac3f5736b3486ae84061405
#
_entry.id   f1216b151ac3f5736b3486ae84061405
#
_cell.length_a   1.000
_cell.length_b   1.000
_cell.length_c   1.000
_cell.angle_alpha   90.00
_cell.angle_beta   90.00
_cell.angle_gamma   90.00
#
_symmetry.space_group_name_H-M   'P 1'
#
loop_
_entity.id
_entity.type
_entity.pdbx_description
1 polymer ?
#
loop_
_entity_poly.entity_id
_entity_poly.type
_entity_poly.pdbx_seq_one_letter_code
_entity_poly.pdbx_strand_id
1 'polypeptide(L)'
;MKKKIFLAVFLCCGMFAAMAQTAADSLAIVSADWQTEPLQKGMLYKKAVFSSLYGVPQEVSIFEISPKRYRFDVLVHNPKEETSIAARHAGAVAAINGSYFDMKAGNSVCYLRKDGVVIDTTSTGVLETVSNGDVLIKKGRLELIPWSKQEEKACTLKKGTVLASGPLMLKDGQVCDLSGTNRNFVDTKHPRSAVALTREGKILLIVVDGRRKGKAEGINIPELAHMIRVLGGEDALNLDGGGSSTLWSGELPDKGIANTPSGSAERKVANSLCVYE
;
A
#
# COMPACT_ATOMS: atom_id res chain seq x y z
N MET A 1 55.84 4.85 4.10
CA MET A 1 54.74 4.00 4.60
C MET A 1 53.71 4.82 5.40
N LYS A 2 52.99 5.79 4.80
CA LYS A 2 52.01 6.64 5.51
C LYS A 2 50.78 7.02 4.65
N LYS A 3 50.24 6.10 3.82
CA LYS A 3 49.10 6.41 2.92
C LYS A 3 47.93 5.42 2.99
N LYS A 4 47.88 4.49 3.95
CA LYS A 4 46.79 3.47 4.02
C LYS A 4 45.79 3.62 5.16
N ILE A 5 45.93 4.63 6.03
CA ILE A 5 45.04 4.74 7.21
C ILE A 5 43.82 5.66 6.96
N PHE A 6 43.87 6.52 5.93
CA PHE A 6 42.76 7.51 5.72
C PHE A 6 41.55 6.97 4.98
N LEU A 7 41.59 5.83 4.32
CA LEU A 7 40.46 5.30 3.53
C LEU A 7 39.45 4.51 4.37
N ALA A 8 39.87 3.92 5.49
CA ALA A 8 38.99 3.12 6.35
C ALA A 8 38.06 3.96 7.23
N VAL A 9 38.47 5.19 7.58
CA VAL A 9 37.67 6.08 8.44
C VAL A 9 36.49 6.69 7.69
N PHE A 10 36.61 6.94 6.39
CA PHE A 10 35.54 7.52 5.57
C PHE A 10 34.41 6.53 5.28
N LEU A 11 34.70 5.23 5.17
CA LEU A 11 33.69 4.19 4.91
C LEU A 11 32.82 3.91 6.16
N CYS A 12 33.40 4.01 7.36
CA CYS A 12 32.66 3.85 8.62
C CYS A 12 31.72 5.02 8.91
N CYS A 13 32.09 6.25 8.57
CA CYS A 13 31.23 7.43 8.81
C CYS A 13 29.95 7.40 7.95
N GLY A 14 30.03 6.91 6.70
CA GLY A 14 28.86 6.81 5.81
C GLY A 14 27.82 5.78 6.28
N MET A 15 28.27 4.65 6.81
CA MET A 15 27.35 3.64 7.37
C MET A 15 26.69 4.09 8.68
N PHE A 16 27.41 4.81 9.54
CA PHE A 16 26.86 5.34 10.78
C PHE A 16 25.78 6.43 10.51
N ALA A 17 25.97 7.28 9.50
CA ALA A 17 25.01 8.30 9.15
C ALA A 17 23.69 7.70 8.61
N ALA A 18 23.76 6.65 7.75
CA ALA A 18 22.60 5.95 7.24
C ALA A 18 21.82 5.21 8.36
N MET A 19 22.53 4.56 9.28
CA MET A 19 21.92 3.89 10.44
C MET A 19 21.29 4.89 11.41
N ALA A 20 21.92 6.04 11.63
CA ALA A 20 21.40 7.11 12.48
C ALA A 20 20.13 7.73 11.89
N GLN A 21 20.06 7.94 10.58
CA GLN A 21 18.88 8.46 9.90
C GLN A 21 17.69 7.49 10.01
N THR A 22 17.92 6.19 9.81
CA THR A 22 16.89 5.16 9.96
C THR A 22 16.34 5.08 11.39
N ALA A 23 17.21 5.22 12.41
CA ALA A 23 16.79 5.26 13.81
C ALA A 23 15.96 6.50 14.13
N ALA A 24 16.34 7.67 13.60
CA ALA A 24 15.58 8.91 13.75
C ALA A 24 14.19 8.83 13.10
N ASP A 25 14.09 8.26 11.90
CA ASP A 25 12.81 8.07 11.22
C ASP A 25 11.92 7.08 11.99
N SER A 26 12.50 5.98 12.52
CA SER A 26 11.76 5.03 13.36
C SER A 26 11.21 5.72 14.62
N LEU A 27 12.03 6.53 15.29
CA LEU A 27 11.62 7.30 16.45
C LEU A 27 10.51 8.30 16.09
N ALA A 28 10.65 9.01 14.98
CA ALA A 28 9.66 9.96 14.49
C ALA A 28 8.29 9.28 14.27
N ILE A 29 8.26 8.07 13.70
CA ILE A 29 7.02 7.31 13.47
C ILE A 29 6.38 6.89 14.80
N VAL A 30 7.18 6.35 15.72
CA VAL A 30 6.67 5.83 17.01
C VAL A 30 6.20 6.97 17.94
N SER A 31 6.91 8.10 17.94
CA SER A 31 6.60 9.27 18.78
C SER A 31 5.66 10.28 18.13
N ALA A 32 5.18 10.01 16.90
CA ALA A 32 4.27 10.92 16.22
C ALA A 32 2.96 11.10 16.99
N ASP A 33 2.39 12.29 16.90
CA ASP A 33 1.03 12.56 17.39
C ASP A 33 0.00 11.98 16.42
N TRP A 34 -0.23 10.68 16.54
CA TRP A 34 -1.25 9.99 15.75
C TRP A 34 -2.64 10.39 16.23
N GLN A 35 -3.30 11.26 15.48
CA GLN A 35 -4.72 11.51 15.65
C GLN A 35 -5.48 10.21 15.40
N THR A 36 -6.19 9.70 16.40
CA THR A 36 -6.88 8.42 16.32
C THR A 36 -8.36 8.60 16.59
N GLU A 37 -9.19 8.15 15.66
CA GLU A 37 -10.66 8.23 15.72
C GLU A 37 -11.27 6.84 15.53
N PRO A 38 -12.15 6.36 16.42
CA PRO A 38 -12.91 5.15 16.18
C PRO A 38 -13.98 5.40 15.12
N LEU A 39 -13.90 4.69 13.98
CA LEU A 39 -14.94 4.73 12.95
C LEU A 39 -16.09 3.80 13.30
N GLN A 40 -15.77 2.56 13.62
CA GLN A 40 -16.70 1.53 14.05
C GLN A 40 -16.01 0.58 15.02
N LYS A 41 -16.77 -0.31 15.66
CA LYS A 41 -16.21 -1.29 16.60
C LYS A 41 -15.21 -2.21 15.91
N GLY A 42 -13.91 -2.04 16.24
CA GLY A 42 -12.81 -2.79 15.65
C GLY A 42 -12.22 -2.16 14.38
N MET A 43 -12.56 -0.91 14.09
CA MET A 43 -11.96 -0.10 13.04
C MET A 43 -11.59 1.27 13.57
N LEU A 44 -10.31 1.63 13.44
CA LEU A 44 -9.77 2.94 13.84
C LEU A 44 -9.23 3.67 12.60
N TYR A 45 -9.51 4.95 12.50
CA TYR A 45 -8.79 5.86 11.62
C TYR A 45 -7.63 6.47 12.39
N LYS A 46 -6.44 6.45 11.79
CA LYS A 46 -5.23 7.07 12.31
C LYS A 46 -4.66 8.01 11.28
N LYS A 47 -4.33 9.23 11.68
CA LYS A 47 -3.70 10.22 10.82
C LYS A 47 -2.48 10.83 11.52
N ALA A 48 -1.38 10.99 10.77
CA ALA A 48 -0.21 11.73 11.23
C ALA A 48 0.33 12.64 10.14
N VAL A 49 0.85 13.80 10.56
CA VAL A 49 1.54 14.76 9.72
C VAL A 49 2.95 14.91 10.23
N PHE A 50 3.93 14.68 9.37
CA PHE A 50 5.34 14.81 9.69
C PHE A 50 5.91 16.03 8.98
N SER A 51 6.56 16.91 9.72
CA SER A 51 7.31 18.02 9.12
C SER A 51 8.53 17.54 8.32
N SER A 52 9.13 16.44 8.77
CA SER A 52 10.21 15.76 8.05
C SER A 52 10.23 14.29 8.45
N LEU A 53 9.89 13.41 7.53
CA LEU A 53 10.07 11.96 7.63
C LEU A 53 10.73 11.49 6.33
N TYR A 54 11.86 10.78 6.43
CA TYR A 54 12.69 10.45 5.27
C TYR A 54 13.12 11.70 4.46
N GLY A 55 13.41 12.78 5.19
CA GLY A 55 13.93 14.03 4.63
C GLY A 55 12.90 14.97 3.97
N VAL A 56 11.62 14.62 3.99
CA VAL A 56 10.55 15.43 3.37
C VAL A 56 9.27 15.44 4.23
N PRO A 57 8.39 16.46 4.07
CA PRO A 57 7.08 16.44 4.72
C PRO A 57 6.23 15.27 4.25
N GLN A 58 5.53 14.61 5.19
CA GLN A 58 4.65 13.48 4.93
C GLN A 58 3.29 13.66 5.60
N GLU A 59 2.26 13.14 4.96
CA GLU A 59 0.93 13.00 5.53
C GLU A 59 0.47 11.55 5.32
N VAL A 60 0.12 10.87 6.41
CA VAL A 60 -0.19 9.43 6.42
C VAL A 60 -1.57 9.23 7.00
N SER A 61 -2.41 8.47 6.28
CA SER A 61 -3.74 8.06 6.69
C SER A 61 -3.82 6.53 6.73
N ILE A 62 -4.34 5.97 7.82
CA ILE A 62 -4.40 4.53 8.05
C ILE A 62 -5.77 4.14 8.59
N PHE A 63 -6.38 3.09 8.04
CA PHE A 63 -7.41 2.34 8.73
C PHE A 63 -6.80 1.09 9.35
N GLU A 64 -6.89 0.99 10.67
CA GLU A 64 -6.51 -0.21 11.43
C GLU A 64 -7.76 -1.03 11.72
N ILE A 65 -7.81 -2.25 11.19
CA ILE A 65 -9.02 -3.07 11.12
C ILE A 65 -8.81 -4.40 11.83
N SER A 66 -9.75 -4.78 12.69
CA SER A 66 -9.79 -6.10 13.32
C SER A 66 -10.51 -7.11 12.40
N PRO A 67 -9.79 -8.05 11.74
CA PRO A 67 -10.38 -8.89 10.70
C PRO A 67 -11.42 -9.89 11.19
N LYS A 68 -11.56 -10.05 12.51
CA LYS A 68 -12.59 -10.95 13.10
C LYS A 68 -14.02 -10.41 12.91
N ARG A 69 -14.16 -9.11 12.64
CA ARG A 69 -15.45 -8.42 12.53
C ARG A 69 -15.83 -8.08 11.11
N TYR A 70 -14.87 -8.13 10.21
CA TYR A 70 -15.02 -7.63 8.85
C TYR A 70 -14.66 -8.70 7.83
N ARG A 71 -15.31 -8.60 6.69
CA ARG A 71 -15.01 -9.36 5.49
C ARG A 71 -14.37 -8.43 4.48
N PHE A 72 -13.47 -8.97 3.69
CA PHE A 72 -12.80 -8.26 2.61
C PHE A 72 -13.24 -8.82 1.26
N ASP A 73 -13.33 -7.96 0.27
CA ASP A 73 -13.53 -8.36 -1.13
C ASP A 73 -12.98 -7.28 -2.07
N VAL A 74 -12.76 -7.64 -3.31
CA VAL A 74 -12.37 -6.72 -4.37
C VAL A 74 -13.59 -6.37 -5.21
N LEU A 75 -13.87 -5.08 -5.36
CA LEU A 75 -14.80 -4.58 -6.36
C LEU A 75 -14.06 -4.38 -7.68
N VAL A 76 -14.64 -4.89 -8.75
CA VAL A 76 -14.19 -4.66 -10.12
C VAL A 76 -15.08 -3.59 -10.74
N HIS A 77 -14.46 -2.55 -11.26
CA HIS A 77 -15.19 -1.42 -11.83
C HIS A 77 -15.16 -1.52 -13.37
N ASN A 78 -16.33 -1.58 -13.97
CA ASN A 78 -16.50 -1.54 -15.43
C ASN A 78 -17.79 -0.80 -15.79
N PRO A 79 -17.70 0.47 -16.21
CA PRO A 79 -16.50 1.30 -16.42
C PRO A 79 -15.77 1.68 -15.11
N LYS A 80 -14.57 2.25 -15.22
CA LYS A 80 -13.82 2.80 -14.07
C LYS A 80 -14.70 3.73 -13.22
N GLU A 81 -14.55 3.64 -11.91
CA GLU A 81 -15.31 4.43 -10.95
C GLU A 81 -14.39 4.94 -9.81
N GLU A 82 -14.79 6.02 -9.13
CA GLU A 82 -14.13 6.46 -7.90
C GLU A 82 -14.31 5.40 -6.81
N THR A 83 -13.23 5.07 -6.08
CA THR A 83 -13.26 4.11 -4.96
C THR A 83 -14.36 4.43 -3.95
N SER A 84 -14.52 5.72 -3.60
CA SER A 84 -15.53 6.19 -2.65
C SER A 84 -16.96 5.93 -3.12
N ILE A 85 -17.23 6.14 -4.39
CA ILE A 85 -18.57 5.96 -4.99
C ILE A 85 -18.89 4.48 -5.11
N ALA A 86 -17.96 3.69 -5.70
CA ALA A 86 -18.14 2.26 -5.88
C ALA A 86 -18.32 1.53 -4.54
N ALA A 87 -17.48 1.85 -3.54
CA ALA A 87 -17.57 1.26 -2.21
C ALA A 87 -18.89 1.57 -1.52
N ARG A 88 -19.35 2.81 -1.61
CA ARG A 88 -20.65 3.23 -1.05
C ARG A 88 -21.81 2.49 -1.71
N HIS A 89 -21.86 2.40 -3.04
CA HIS A 89 -22.90 1.68 -3.78
C HIS A 89 -22.90 0.18 -3.45
N ALA A 90 -21.73 -0.40 -3.19
CA ALA A 90 -21.61 -1.81 -2.82
C ALA A 90 -21.90 -2.08 -1.33
N GLY A 91 -22.22 -1.07 -0.53
CA GLY A 91 -22.47 -1.21 0.91
C GLY A 91 -21.22 -1.54 1.72
N ALA A 92 -20.05 -1.19 1.24
CA ALA A 92 -18.80 -1.30 2.01
C ALA A 92 -18.77 -0.23 3.11
N VAL A 93 -18.11 -0.54 4.23
CA VAL A 93 -17.90 0.41 5.33
C VAL A 93 -16.58 1.16 5.20
N ALA A 94 -15.61 0.56 4.52
CA ALA A 94 -14.34 1.20 4.17
C ALA A 94 -13.78 0.62 2.87
N ALA A 95 -12.88 1.36 2.21
CA ALA A 95 -12.21 0.91 1.00
C ALA A 95 -10.87 1.64 0.78
N ILE A 96 -10.01 1.00 0.01
CA ILE A 96 -8.80 1.59 -0.58
C ILE A 96 -8.77 1.24 -2.07
N ASN A 97 -8.19 2.11 -2.91
CA ASN A 97 -7.97 1.77 -4.32
C ASN A 97 -7.17 0.47 -4.46
N GLY A 98 -7.42 -0.28 -5.51
CA GLY A 98 -6.79 -1.58 -5.72
C GLY A 98 -5.48 -1.51 -6.50
N SER A 99 -5.32 -2.44 -7.45
CA SER A 99 -4.10 -2.64 -8.22
C SER A 99 -4.05 -1.77 -9.49
N TYR A 100 -2.94 -1.91 -10.23
CA TYR A 100 -2.64 -1.14 -11.45
C TYR A 100 -3.65 -1.42 -12.57
N PHE A 101 -3.91 -0.39 -13.36
CA PHE A 101 -4.85 -0.47 -14.47
C PHE A 101 -4.40 0.39 -15.66
N ASP A 102 -4.90 0.08 -16.84
CA ASP A 102 -4.70 0.90 -18.02
C ASP A 102 -5.61 2.14 -17.97
N MET A 103 -5.00 3.31 -17.98
CA MET A 103 -5.72 4.58 -17.89
C MET A 103 -6.67 4.81 -19.06
N LYS A 104 -6.35 4.28 -20.26
CA LYS A 104 -7.13 4.44 -21.49
C LYS A 104 -8.17 3.34 -21.64
N ALA A 105 -7.74 2.08 -21.56
CA ALA A 105 -8.63 0.93 -21.72
C ALA A 105 -9.56 0.74 -20.51
N GLY A 106 -9.08 1.08 -19.31
CA GLY A 106 -9.90 1.04 -18.10
C GLY A 106 -9.94 -0.30 -17.38
N ASN A 107 -9.25 -1.31 -17.90
CA ASN A 107 -9.15 -2.64 -17.30
C ASN A 107 -7.90 -2.75 -16.40
N SER A 108 -7.88 -3.76 -15.52
CA SER A 108 -6.68 -4.09 -14.75
C SER A 108 -5.54 -4.49 -15.67
N VAL A 109 -4.29 -4.17 -15.31
CA VAL A 109 -3.08 -4.64 -15.98
C VAL A 109 -2.31 -5.63 -15.11
N CYS A 110 -2.91 -6.04 -14.00
CA CYS A 110 -2.44 -7.11 -13.12
C CYS A 110 -3.47 -8.22 -13.07
N TYR A 111 -3.01 -9.43 -12.76
CA TYR A 111 -3.90 -10.57 -12.63
C TYR A 111 -5.02 -10.29 -11.63
N LEU A 112 -6.23 -10.51 -12.10
CA LEU A 112 -7.43 -10.41 -11.30
C LEU A 112 -8.32 -11.61 -11.60
N ARG A 113 -8.57 -12.41 -10.56
CA ARG A 113 -9.48 -13.55 -10.62
C ARG A 113 -10.51 -13.43 -9.50
N LYS A 114 -11.77 -13.61 -9.83
CA LYS A 114 -12.87 -13.58 -8.87
C LYS A 114 -13.82 -14.74 -9.12
N ASP A 115 -14.10 -15.52 -8.06
CA ASP A 115 -15.04 -16.64 -8.07
C ASP A 115 -14.87 -17.61 -9.26
N GLY A 116 -13.62 -17.95 -9.54
CA GLY A 116 -13.28 -18.89 -10.60
C GLY A 116 -13.11 -18.27 -11.99
N VAL A 117 -13.48 -17.01 -12.19
CA VAL A 117 -13.35 -16.29 -13.46
C VAL A 117 -12.09 -15.46 -13.46
N VAL A 118 -11.22 -15.61 -14.45
CA VAL A 118 -10.10 -14.71 -14.73
C VAL A 118 -10.67 -13.48 -15.44
N ILE A 119 -10.51 -12.32 -14.82
CA ILE A 119 -11.00 -11.04 -15.34
C ILE A 119 -9.92 -10.39 -16.20
N ASP A 120 -8.69 -10.31 -15.67
CA ASP A 120 -7.51 -9.75 -16.32
C ASP A 120 -6.26 -10.57 -15.99
N THR A 121 -5.22 -10.40 -16.79
CA THR A 121 -3.91 -11.02 -16.60
C THR A 121 -2.82 -9.96 -16.47
N THR A 122 -1.71 -10.29 -15.79
CA THR A 122 -0.60 -9.35 -15.64
C THR A 122 0.05 -9.03 -16.99
N SER A 123 0.11 -7.76 -17.33
CA SER A 123 0.78 -7.27 -18.54
C SER A 123 2.29 -7.51 -18.48
N THR A 124 2.90 -7.68 -19.65
CA THR A 124 4.37 -7.82 -19.76
C THR A 124 5.12 -6.52 -19.46
N GLY A 125 6.44 -6.60 -19.30
CA GLY A 125 7.32 -5.46 -19.08
C GLY A 125 7.43 -5.08 -17.61
N VAL A 126 7.39 -3.79 -17.29
CA VAL A 126 7.61 -3.27 -15.93
C VAL A 126 6.64 -3.88 -14.91
N LEU A 127 5.38 -4.06 -15.28
CA LEU A 127 4.37 -4.61 -14.37
C LEU A 127 4.61 -6.08 -14.02
N GLU A 128 5.23 -6.86 -14.89
CA GLU A 128 5.60 -8.25 -14.62
C GLU A 128 6.61 -8.37 -13.46
N THR A 129 7.51 -7.39 -13.33
CA THR A 129 8.51 -7.35 -12.25
C THR A 129 8.02 -6.64 -10.99
N VAL A 130 7.07 -5.72 -11.13
CA VAL A 130 6.47 -4.98 -10.00
C VAL A 130 5.40 -5.80 -9.30
N SER A 131 4.55 -6.51 -10.06
CA SER A 131 3.40 -7.25 -9.52
C SER A 131 3.82 -8.62 -8.98
N ASN A 132 4.62 -8.64 -7.92
CA ASN A 132 5.19 -9.83 -7.30
C ASN A 132 4.52 -10.25 -5.99
N GLY A 133 3.38 -9.69 -5.69
CA GLY A 133 2.53 -10.04 -4.56
C GLY A 133 1.06 -10.08 -4.94
N ASP A 134 0.24 -10.62 -4.06
CA ASP A 134 -1.19 -10.82 -4.27
C ASP A 134 -1.98 -10.59 -2.99
N VAL A 135 -3.14 -9.96 -3.15
CA VAL A 135 -4.21 -9.95 -2.16
C VAL A 135 -5.10 -11.15 -2.42
N LEU A 136 -4.91 -12.22 -1.64
CA LEU A 136 -5.73 -13.41 -1.69
C LEU A 136 -6.88 -13.29 -0.70
N ILE A 137 -8.11 -13.40 -1.19
CA ILE A 137 -9.31 -13.35 -0.34
C ILE A 137 -10.07 -14.67 -0.46
N LYS A 138 -10.19 -15.38 0.67
CA LYS A 138 -10.99 -16.60 0.78
C LYS A 138 -11.98 -16.48 1.93
N LYS A 139 -13.25 -16.70 1.66
CA LYS A 139 -14.33 -16.58 2.67
C LYS A 139 -14.29 -15.24 3.43
N GLY A 140 -13.98 -14.16 2.72
CA GLY A 140 -13.87 -12.81 3.27
C GLY A 140 -12.61 -12.55 4.12
N ARG A 141 -11.67 -13.49 4.22
CA ARG A 141 -10.39 -13.31 4.92
C ARG A 141 -9.30 -12.98 3.92
N LEU A 142 -8.48 -12.00 4.27
CA LEU A 142 -7.40 -11.47 3.46
C LEU A 142 -6.05 -12.05 3.92
N GLU A 143 -5.26 -12.48 2.95
CA GLU A 143 -3.87 -12.91 3.08
C GLU A 143 -3.03 -12.19 2.03
N LEU A 144 -1.75 -11.92 2.33
CA LEU A 144 -0.77 -11.40 1.39
C LEU A 144 0.24 -12.49 1.08
N ILE A 145 0.36 -12.84 -0.19
CA ILE A 145 1.24 -13.93 -0.64
C ILE A 145 2.17 -13.47 -1.77
N PRO A 146 3.35 -14.07 -1.91
CA PRO A 146 4.16 -13.90 -3.11
C PRO A 146 3.40 -14.34 -4.34
N TRP A 147 3.65 -13.66 -5.46
CA TRP A 147 2.97 -13.91 -6.74
C TRP A 147 3.93 -13.78 -7.91
N SER A 148 3.68 -14.56 -8.95
CA SER A 148 4.44 -14.52 -10.20
C SER A 148 3.58 -14.99 -11.38
N LYS A 149 4.13 -14.90 -12.59
CA LYS A 149 3.51 -15.47 -13.77
C LYS A 149 3.32 -16.99 -13.71
N GLN A 150 4.10 -17.68 -12.90
CA GLN A 150 3.94 -19.11 -12.69
C GLN A 150 2.72 -19.41 -11.83
N GLU A 151 2.55 -18.68 -10.70
CA GLU A 151 1.36 -18.76 -9.86
C GLU A 151 0.10 -18.35 -10.62
N GLU A 152 0.18 -17.31 -11.44
CA GLU A 152 -0.93 -16.87 -12.31
C GLU A 152 -1.42 -18.00 -13.22
N LYS A 153 -0.51 -18.69 -13.91
CA LYS A 153 -0.83 -19.83 -14.78
C LYS A 153 -1.36 -21.05 -14.03
N ALA A 154 -0.86 -21.27 -12.81
CA ALA A 154 -1.25 -22.41 -11.98
C ALA A 154 -2.52 -22.15 -11.14
N CYS A 155 -3.03 -20.92 -11.13
CA CYS A 155 -4.14 -20.53 -10.27
C CYS A 155 -5.45 -21.20 -10.68
N THR A 156 -5.97 -22.07 -9.80
CA THR A 156 -7.24 -22.81 -9.98
C THR A 156 -8.30 -22.42 -8.97
N LEU A 157 -8.15 -21.25 -8.30
CA LEU A 157 -9.10 -20.78 -7.29
C LEU A 157 -10.52 -20.71 -7.85
N LYS A 158 -11.46 -21.47 -7.27
CA LYS A 158 -12.86 -21.53 -7.72
C LYS A 158 -13.78 -20.57 -6.94
N LYS A 159 -13.44 -20.20 -5.71
CA LYS A 159 -14.21 -19.26 -4.87
C LYS A 159 -13.26 -18.33 -4.14
N GLY A 160 -13.57 -17.04 -4.14
CA GLY A 160 -12.73 -15.97 -3.58
C GLY A 160 -12.04 -15.16 -4.66
N THR A 161 -11.15 -14.29 -4.25
CA THR A 161 -10.51 -13.28 -5.11
C THR A 161 -9.00 -13.36 -5.01
N VAL A 162 -8.32 -13.21 -6.15
CA VAL A 162 -6.88 -13.01 -6.32
C VAL A 162 -6.72 -11.67 -7.01
N LEU A 163 -6.04 -10.72 -6.39
CA LEU A 163 -5.69 -9.42 -6.96
C LEU A 163 -4.19 -9.22 -6.88
N ALA A 164 -3.49 -9.52 -7.96
CA ALA A 164 -2.06 -9.28 -8.04
C ALA A 164 -1.74 -7.78 -8.02
N SER A 165 -0.70 -7.43 -7.28
CA SER A 165 -0.19 -6.07 -7.13
C SER A 165 1.28 -6.10 -6.70
N GLY A 166 1.82 -4.97 -6.28
CA GLY A 166 3.18 -4.98 -5.76
C GLY A 166 3.92 -3.66 -5.84
N PRO A 167 5.21 -3.71 -5.43
CA PRO A 167 5.88 -4.92 -4.95
C PRO A 167 5.40 -5.39 -3.58
N LEU A 168 5.55 -6.69 -3.33
CA LEU A 168 5.49 -7.26 -1.99
C LEU A 168 6.69 -6.71 -1.21
N MET A 169 6.44 -5.98 -0.13
CA MET A 169 7.44 -5.21 0.60
C MET A 169 7.94 -5.92 1.85
N LEU A 170 7.02 -6.56 2.54
CA LEU A 170 7.31 -7.34 3.76
C LEU A 170 6.67 -8.71 3.63
N LYS A 171 7.38 -9.73 4.13
CA LYS A 171 6.86 -11.08 4.33
C LYS A 171 7.45 -11.65 5.61
N ASP A 172 6.58 -12.13 6.51
CA ASP A 172 6.96 -12.70 7.82
C ASP A 172 7.90 -11.76 8.62
N GLY A 173 7.63 -10.44 8.59
CA GLY A 173 8.41 -9.39 9.26
C GLY A 173 9.74 -9.04 8.59
N GLN A 174 10.09 -9.69 7.48
CA GLN A 174 11.32 -9.44 6.74
C GLN A 174 11.05 -8.57 5.50
N VAL A 175 12.01 -7.68 5.19
CA VAL A 175 11.96 -6.88 3.95
C VAL A 175 12.23 -7.81 2.77
N CYS A 176 11.34 -7.78 1.78
CA CYS A 176 11.49 -8.56 0.56
C CYS A 176 12.60 -8.00 -0.33
N ASP A 177 13.22 -8.88 -1.12
CA ASP A 177 14.20 -8.46 -2.13
C ASP A 177 13.49 -7.71 -3.27
N LEU A 178 13.90 -6.46 -3.47
CA LEU A 178 13.39 -5.58 -4.52
C LEU A 178 14.36 -5.44 -5.70
N SER A 179 15.47 -6.18 -5.72
CA SER A 179 16.53 -6.05 -6.73
C SER A 179 16.04 -6.35 -8.14
N GLY A 180 15.08 -7.27 -8.29
CA GLY A 180 14.43 -7.59 -9.56
C GLY A 180 13.37 -6.59 -10.03
N THR A 181 13.02 -5.60 -9.21
CA THR A 181 11.98 -4.63 -9.52
C THR A 181 12.56 -3.38 -10.19
N ASN A 182 11.78 -2.71 -11.05
CA ASN A 182 12.21 -1.48 -11.72
C ASN A 182 12.67 -0.42 -10.70
N ARG A 183 13.96 -0.03 -10.76
CA ARG A 183 14.58 0.89 -9.80
C ARG A 183 13.90 2.25 -9.75
N ASN A 184 13.51 2.81 -10.92
CA ASN A 184 12.82 4.10 -10.95
C ASN A 184 11.47 4.02 -10.21
N PHE A 185 10.74 2.90 -10.34
CA PHE A 185 9.51 2.67 -9.60
C PHE A 185 9.76 2.58 -8.08
N VAL A 186 10.80 1.87 -7.69
CA VAL A 186 11.15 1.61 -6.28
C VAL A 186 11.64 2.87 -5.58
N ASP A 187 12.53 3.65 -6.21
CA ASP A 187 13.26 4.74 -5.57
C ASP A 187 12.55 6.10 -5.64
N THR A 188 11.56 6.25 -6.51
CA THR A 188 10.87 7.54 -6.67
C THR A 188 9.79 7.72 -5.60
N LYS A 189 9.80 8.90 -4.94
CA LYS A 189 8.74 9.30 -4.01
C LYS A 189 7.46 9.64 -4.76
N HIS A 190 6.38 8.98 -4.37
CA HIS A 190 5.03 9.19 -4.92
C HIS A 190 3.99 9.07 -3.81
N PRO A 191 2.74 9.54 -4.01
CA PRO A 191 1.62 9.04 -3.22
C PRO A 191 1.60 7.51 -3.32
N ARG A 192 1.42 6.82 -2.20
CA ARG A 192 1.39 5.35 -2.16
C ARG A 192 0.16 4.86 -1.42
N SER A 193 -0.37 3.74 -1.90
CA SER A 193 -1.38 2.95 -1.21
C SER A 193 -0.81 1.59 -0.88
N ALA A 194 -1.12 1.06 0.29
CA ALA A 194 -0.66 -0.25 0.70
C ALA A 194 -1.68 -0.96 1.59
N VAL A 195 -1.61 -2.27 1.60
CA VAL A 195 -2.28 -3.12 2.58
C VAL A 195 -1.22 -3.90 3.36
N ALA A 196 -1.42 -4.03 4.67
CA ALA A 196 -0.51 -4.78 5.52
C ALA A 196 -1.26 -5.61 6.57
N LEU A 197 -0.64 -6.71 6.98
CA LEU A 197 -1.03 -7.52 8.13
C LEU A 197 -0.02 -7.29 9.24
N THR A 198 -0.52 -7.04 10.46
CA THR A 198 0.35 -6.83 11.61
C THR A 198 0.55 -8.13 12.39
N ARG A 199 1.61 -8.17 13.21
CA ARG A 199 1.89 -9.25 14.18
C ARG A 199 0.70 -9.55 15.10
N GLU A 200 -0.09 -8.54 15.43
CA GLU A 200 -1.29 -8.68 16.27
C GLU A 200 -2.50 -9.17 15.48
N GLY A 201 -2.34 -9.47 14.20
CA GLY A 201 -3.40 -9.92 13.30
C GLY A 201 -4.39 -8.83 12.90
N LYS A 202 -3.99 -7.55 12.95
CA LYS A 202 -4.76 -6.44 12.38
C LYS A 202 -4.46 -6.30 10.89
N ILE A 203 -5.38 -5.70 10.17
CA ILE A 203 -5.17 -5.27 8.79
C ILE A 203 -5.06 -3.75 8.77
N LEU A 204 -4.02 -3.26 8.10
CA LEU A 204 -3.82 -1.84 7.86
C LEU A 204 -4.08 -1.54 6.38
N LEU A 205 -5.00 -0.61 6.11
CA LEU A 205 -5.13 0.05 4.82
C LEU A 205 -4.45 1.41 4.95
N ILE A 206 -3.43 1.66 4.13
CA ILE A 206 -2.50 2.77 4.31
C ILE A 206 -2.45 3.61 3.04
N VAL A 207 -2.60 4.92 3.19
CA VAL A 207 -2.27 5.88 2.14
C VAL A 207 -1.25 6.88 2.69
N VAL A 208 -0.16 7.07 1.96
CA VAL A 208 0.78 8.17 2.13
C VAL A 208 0.53 9.16 1.01
N ASP A 209 0.15 10.37 1.35
CA ASP A 209 -0.08 11.44 0.38
C ASP A 209 1.21 11.88 -0.29
N GLY A 210 1.12 12.53 -1.44
CA GLY A 210 2.31 13.01 -2.13
C GLY A 210 2.00 14.00 -3.24
N ARG A 211 3.07 14.42 -3.96
CA ARG A 211 3.00 15.43 -5.04
C ARG A 211 2.49 16.79 -4.59
N ARG A 212 2.52 17.08 -3.30
CA ARG A 212 2.18 18.37 -2.70
C ARG A 212 3.43 18.97 -2.04
N LYS A 213 4.22 19.68 -2.84
CA LYS A 213 5.51 20.27 -2.43
C LYS A 213 5.40 21.05 -1.12
N GLY A 214 6.29 20.78 -0.17
CA GLY A 214 6.34 21.42 1.15
C GLY A 214 5.20 21.04 2.11
N LYS A 215 4.31 20.10 1.73
CA LYS A 215 3.19 19.62 2.57
C LYS A 215 3.19 18.09 2.71
N ALA A 216 3.16 17.38 1.58
CA ALA A 216 3.23 15.92 1.51
C ALA A 216 3.89 15.54 0.19
N GLU A 217 5.14 15.12 0.23
CA GLU A 217 5.92 14.92 -1.00
C GLU A 217 5.86 13.49 -1.53
N GLY A 218 5.40 12.56 -0.68
CA GLY A 218 5.29 11.14 -1.02
C GLY A 218 6.45 10.32 -0.47
N ILE A 219 6.36 9.03 -0.66
CA ILE A 219 7.26 8.04 -0.08
C ILE A 219 7.73 7.06 -1.19
N ASN A 220 8.96 6.56 -1.11
CA ASN A 220 9.43 5.49 -1.96
C ASN A 220 9.12 4.10 -1.35
N ILE A 221 9.37 3.02 -2.08
CA ILE A 221 8.99 1.67 -1.63
C ILE A 221 9.80 1.21 -0.40
N PRO A 222 11.14 1.35 -0.33
CA PRO A 222 11.90 1.00 0.87
C PRO A 222 11.48 1.78 2.13
N GLU A 223 11.19 3.07 1.99
CA GLU A 223 10.72 3.91 3.09
C GLU A 223 9.33 3.47 3.57
N LEU A 224 8.43 3.13 2.63
CA LEU A 224 7.09 2.62 2.95
C LEU A 224 7.17 1.27 3.68
N ALA A 225 8.01 0.35 3.20
CA ALA A 225 8.28 -0.93 3.87
C ALA A 225 8.80 -0.73 5.30
N HIS A 226 9.77 0.17 5.48
CA HIS A 226 10.31 0.53 6.79
C HIS A 226 9.21 1.11 7.71
N MET A 227 8.42 2.07 7.24
CA MET A 227 7.33 2.67 8.00
C MET A 227 6.33 1.61 8.47
N ILE A 228 5.88 0.74 7.56
CA ILE A 228 4.92 -0.31 7.88
C ILE A 228 5.50 -1.29 8.91
N ARG A 229 6.77 -1.67 8.80
CA ARG A 229 7.45 -2.54 9.76
C ARG A 229 7.53 -1.90 11.15
N VAL A 230 7.84 -0.60 11.24
CA VAL A 230 7.86 0.16 12.50
C VAL A 230 6.46 0.21 13.13
N LEU A 231 5.40 0.29 12.32
CA LEU A 231 4.01 0.22 12.76
C LEU A 231 3.52 -1.20 13.12
N GLY A 232 4.42 -2.19 13.12
CA GLY A 232 4.12 -3.56 13.50
C GLY A 232 3.67 -4.48 12.35
N GLY A 233 3.82 -4.03 11.10
CA GLY A 233 3.52 -4.85 9.92
C GLY A 233 4.47 -6.04 9.78
N GLU A 234 3.92 -7.20 9.45
CA GLU A 234 4.65 -8.43 9.11
C GLU A 234 4.58 -8.75 7.63
N ASP A 235 3.39 -8.67 7.04
CA ASP A 235 3.22 -8.77 5.59
C ASP A 235 2.76 -7.41 5.06
N ALA A 236 3.29 -6.95 3.93
CA ALA A 236 2.89 -5.69 3.31
C ALA A 236 3.01 -5.72 1.80
N LEU A 237 1.96 -5.28 1.13
CA LEU A 237 1.87 -5.21 -0.32
C LEU A 237 1.55 -3.77 -0.74
N ASN A 238 2.34 -3.23 -1.67
CA ASN A 238 2.01 -1.97 -2.32
C ASN A 238 0.90 -2.18 -3.36
N LEU A 239 -0.04 -1.25 -3.39
CA LEU A 239 -1.12 -1.16 -4.35
C LEU A 239 -0.83 -0.07 -5.39
N ASP A 240 -1.78 0.24 -6.29
CA ASP A 240 -1.62 1.38 -7.19
C ASP A 240 -1.56 2.68 -6.40
N GLY A 241 -0.62 3.52 -6.77
CA GLY A 241 -0.33 4.78 -6.09
C GLY A 241 -0.66 6.02 -6.93
N GLY A 242 0.07 7.09 -6.64
CA GLY A 242 -0.06 8.35 -7.38
C GLY A 242 -1.44 8.96 -7.26
N GLY A 243 -2.05 9.29 -8.40
CA GLY A 243 -3.38 9.87 -8.44
C GLY A 243 -4.52 8.91 -8.06
N SER A 244 -4.24 7.61 -8.01
CA SER A 244 -5.23 6.59 -7.62
C SER A 244 -5.37 6.45 -6.11
N SER A 245 -4.38 6.94 -5.32
CA SER A 245 -4.36 6.78 -3.87
C SER A 245 -5.59 7.40 -3.22
N THR A 246 -6.49 6.54 -2.75
CA THR A 246 -7.73 6.90 -2.06
C THR A 246 -7.98 5.93 -0.92
N LEU A 247 -8.21 6.47 0.28
CA LEU A 247 -8.66 5.75 1.47
C LEU A 247 -10.03 6.33 1.86
N TRP A 248 -11.05 5.49 1.92
CA TRP A 248 -12.43 5.91 2.11
C TRP A 248 -13.14 5.12 3.22
N SER A 249 -13.98 5.81 4.00
CA SER A 249 -14.97 5.18 4.88
C SER A 249 -16.27 5.97 4.88
N GLY A 250 -17.39 5.25 4.90
CA GLY A 250 -18.72 5.84 5.04
C GLY A 250 -18.96 6.58 6.36
N GLU A 251 -18.12 6.32 7.37
CA GLU A 251 -18.22 6.94 8.71
C GLU A 251 -17.52 8.32 8.79
N LEU A 252 -16.68 8.64 7.80
CA LEU A 252 -16.02 9.95 7.76
C LEU A 252 -16.94 11.03 7.16
N PRO A 253 -16.80 12.30 7.59
CA PRO A 253 -17.61 13.41 7.09
C PRO A 253 -17.43 13.64 5.58
N ASP A 254 -18.29 14.48 5.03
CA ASP A 254 -18.31 14.92 3.64
C ASP A 254 -18.41 13.75 2.65
N LYS A 255 -17.33 13.55 1.85
CA LYS A 255 -17.26 12.46 0.87
C LYS A 255 -16.71 11.15 1.45
N GLY A 256 -16.29 11.16 2.72
CA GLY A 256 -15.73 9.98 3.38
C GLY A 256 -14.26 9.68 3.03
N ILE A 257 -13.54 10.60 2.34
CA ILE A 257 -12.15 10.40 1.92
C ILE A 257 -11.21 10.81 3.06
N ALA A 258 -10.42 9.85 3.55
CA ALA A 258 -9.52 10.01 4.69
C ALA A 258 -8.20 10.72 4.36
N ASN A 259 -7.75 10.63 3.12
CA ASN A 259 -6.50 11.21 2.62
C ASN A 259 -6.75 12.41 1.72
N THR A 260 -5.70 13.06 1.23
CA THR A 260 -5.81 14.15 0.25
C THR A 260 -5.35 13.67 -1.12
N PRO A 261 -6.27 13.38 -2.06
CA PRO A 261 -5.90 12.98 -3.41
C PRO A 261 -4.93 13.96 -4.07
N SER A 262 -3.93 13.45 -4.79
CA SER A 262 -2.88 14.29 -5.41
C SER A 262 -3.34 15.09 -6.63
N GLY A 263 -4.56 14.84 -7.13
CA GLY A 263 -5.23 15.61 -8.18
C GLY A 263 -6.26 16.58 -7.62
N SER A 264 -7.00 17.25 -8.49
CA SER A 264 -8.12 18.12 -8.10
C SER A 264 -9.33 17.33 -7.56
N ALA A 265 -9.39 16.03 -7.84
CA ALA A 265 -10.44 15.13 -7.42
C ALA A 265 -9.91 13.70 -7.29
N GLU A 266 -10.70 12.83 -6.69
CA GLU A 266 -10.48 11.39 -6.69
C GLU A 266 -10.44 10.84 -8.11
N ARG A 267 -9.52 9.91 -8.38
CA ARG A 267 -9.38 9.28 -9.69
C ARG A 267 -10.30 8.08 -9.80
N LYS A 268 -10.95 7.93 -10.96
CA LYS A 268 -11.62 6.68 -11.33
C LYS A 268 -10.60 5.58 -11.57
N VAL A 269 -10.78 4.44 -10.92
CA VAL A 269 -9.89 3.27 -10.94
C VAL A 269 -10.63 2.04 -11.42
N ALA A 270 -9.91 0.97 -11.79
CA ALA A 270 -10.50 -0.26 -12.30
C ALA A 270 -10.94 -1.24 -11.20
N ASN A 271 -10.42 -1.12 -10.00
CA ASN A 271 -10.76 -1.98 -8.89
C ASN A 271 -10.45 -1.32 -7.54
N SER A 272 -11.09 -1.78 -6.47
CA SER A 272 -10.87 -1.34 -5.10
C SER A 272 -10.94 -2.52 -4.14
N LEU A 273 -10.11 -2.50 -3.09
CA LEU A 273 -10.20 -3.43 -1.96
C LEU A 273 -11.18 -2.84 -0.93
N CYS A 274 -12.25 -3.56 -0.68
CA CYS A 274 -13.37 -3.12 0.15
C CYS A 274 -13.50 -3.95 1.43
N VAL A 275 -14.05 -3.31 2.46
CA VAL A 275 -14.29 -3.86 3.79
C VAL A 275 -15.78 -3.85 4.06
N TYR A 276 -16.31 -4.98 4.53
CA TYR A 276 -17.74 -5.18 4.84
C TYR A 276 -17.89 -5.72 6.26
N GLU A 277 -19.01 -5.43 6.89
CA GLU A 277 -19.42 -6.08 8.14
C GLU A 277 -19.76 -7.58 7.96
#